data_67072690517f7be0f13b4cd32775864a
#
_entry.id   67072690517f7be0f13b4cd32775864a
#
_cell.length_a   1.000
_cell.length_b   1.000
_cell.length_c   1.000
_cell.angle_alpha   90.00
_cell.angle_beta   90.00
_cell.angle_gamma   90.00
#
_symmetry.space_group_name_H-M   'P 1'
#
loop_
_entity.id
_entity.type
_entity.pdbx_description
1 polymer ?
#
loop_
_entity_poly.entity_id
_entity_poly.type
_entity_poly.pdbx_seq_one_letter_code
_entity_poly.pdbx_strand_id
1 'polypeptide(L)'
;MARIEIVKESVVFQKTDAIVNAANSTLLGGGGVDGAIHDAAGPELYDYFNRLGCTCQPGEAIESPGFNLPARHIIHTVGPIWHEGRFNEPEVLKRCYENSLQEAVGCGCRSIAFCCISTGVYRYPLEPATRIALSAVRDWLMRGSWTCLSDSAAIPTASTIVIKGSRTN
;
A
#
# COMPACT_ATOMS: atom_id res chain seq x y z
N MET A 1 3.18 -18.36 9.95
CA MET A 1 4.20 -17.72 9.09
C MET A 1 3.51 -16.81 8.09
N ALA A 2 3.99 -15.60 7.88
CA ALA A 2 3.45 -14.72 6.85
C ALA A 2 3.97 -15.16 5.47
N ARG A 3 3.14 -15.01 4.44
CA ARG A 3 3.48 -15.36 3.06
C ARG A 3 3.37 -14.11 2.19
N ILE A 4 4.38 -13.88 1.36
CA ILE A 4 4.38 -12.84 0.33
C ILE A 4 3.99 -13.48 -0.99
N GLU A 5 2.97 -12.95 -1.64
CA GLU A 5 2.51 -13.37 -2.97
C GLU A 5 2.56 -12.15 -3.90
N ILE A 6 2.93 -12.37 -5.16
CA ILE A 6 2.87 -11.35 -6.20
C ILE A 6 1.82 -11.79 -7.21
N VAL A 7 0.79 -10.96 -7.38
CA VAL A 7 -0.34 -11.27 -8.26
C VAL A 7 -0.52 -10.18 -9.31
N LYS A 8 -0.95 -10.56 -10.51
CA LYS A 8 -1.25 -9.64 -11.62
C LYS A 8 -2.65 -9.04 -11.55
N GLU A 9 -3.31 -9.17 -10.44
CA GLU A 9 -4.69 -8.69 -10.23
C GLU A 9 -4.68 -7.32 -9.57
N SER A 10 -5.65 -6.48 -9.92
CA SER A 10 -5.81 -5.17 -9.29
C SER A 10 -6.01 -5.28 -7.78
N VAL A 11 -5.45 -4.33 -7.05
CA VAL A 11 -5.56 -4.25 -5.59
C VAL A 11 -7.02 -4.16 -5.12
N VAL A 12 -7.93 -3.57 -5.92
CA VAL A 12 -9.35 -3.40 -5.57
C VAL A 12 -10.14 -4.72 -5.46
N PHE A 13 -9.64 -5.80 -6.10
CA PHE A 13 -10.27 -7.12 -6.04
C PHE A 13 -9.71 -8.02 -4.94
N GLN A 14 -8.67 -7.58 -4.24
CA GLN A 14 -8.02 -8.40 -3.23
C GLN A 14 -8.90 -8.57 -1.99
N LYS A 15 -9.10 -9.84 -1.61
CA LYS A 15 -9.83 -10.24 -0.40
C LYS A 15 -8.88 -10.31 0.80
N THR A 16 -8.17 -9.23 1.05
CA THR A 16 -7.31 -9.05 2.23
C THR A 16 -8.02 -8.20 3.28
N ASP A 17 -7.51 -8.17 4.51
CA ASP A 17 -8.07 -7.31 5.56
C ASP A 17 -7.92 -5.83 5.20
N ALA A 18 -6.77 -5.48 4.61
CA ALA A 18 -6.48 -4.13 4.12
C ALA A 18 -5.94 -4.15 2.69
N ILE A 19 -6.22 -3.08 1.95
CA ILE A 19 -5.50 -2.73 0.72
C ILE A 19 -4.79 -1.40 0.91
N VAL A 20 -3.70 -1.18 0.18
CA VAL A 20 -2.95 0.08 0.22
C VAL A 20 -3.23 0.89 -1.04
N ASN A 21 -3.60 2.14 -0.84
CA ASN A 21 -3.82 3.13 -1.87
C ASN A 21 -2.59 4.04 -2.02
N ALA A 22 -2.14 4.25 -3.24
CA ALA A 22 -1.18 5.30 -3.59
C ALA A 22 -1.94 6.61 -3.79
N ALA A 23 -2.22 7.30 -2.69
CA ALA A 23 -2.99 8.52 -2.64
C ALA A 23 -2.17 9.76 -2.98
N ASN A 24 -2.86 10.87 -3.20
CA ASN A 24 -2.26 12.20 -3.12
C ASN A 24 -2.45 12.81 -1.72
N SER A 25 -1.80 13.94 -1.46
CA SER A 25 -1.80 14.56 -0.12
C SER A 25 -3.18 15.03 0.35
N THR A 26 -4.12 15.27 -0.55
CA THR A 26 -5.48 15.72 -0.19
C THR A 26 -6.39 14.57 0.26
N LEU A 27 -6.09 13.33 -0.11
CA LEU A 27 -6.90 12.12 0.17
C LEU A 27 -8.30 12.14 -0.48
N LEU A 28 -8.54 13.06 -1.40
CA LEU A 28 -9.86 13.29 -2.02
C LEU A 28 -10.02 12.60 -3.37
N GLY A 29 -9.12 11.69 -3.71
CA GLY A 29 -9.14 10.97 -4.97
C GLY A 29 -8.27 11.61 -6.05
N GLY A 30 -8.10 10.90 -7.13
CA GLY A 30 -7.28 11.28 -8.27
C GLY A 30 -7.42 10.28 -9.41
N GLY A 31 -6.37 10.11 -10.19
CA GLY A 31 -6.32 9.13 -11.28
C GLY A 31 -5.62 7.83 -10.90
N GLY A 32 -5.45 6.94 -11.88
CA GLY A 32 -4.75 5.68 -11.71
C GLY A 32 -5.39 4.76 -10.65
N VAL A 33 -4.56 4.15 -9.80
CA VAL A 33 -5.03 3.25 -8.74
C VAL A 33 -5.87 3.98 -7.71
N ASP A 34 -5.56 5.24 -7.40
CA ASP A 34 -6.34 6.07 -6.47
C ASP A 34 -7.78 6.26 -6.98
N GLY A 35 -7.95 6.62 -8.25
CA GLY A 35 -9.25 6.71 -8.89
C GLY A 35 -10.01 5.38 -8.87
N ALA A 36 -9.35 4.28 -9.21
CA ALA A 36 -9.96 2.95 -9.19
C ALA A 36 -10.42 2.52 -7.79
N ILE A 37 -9.66 2.86 -6.75
CA ILE A 37 -10.03 2.58 -5.36
C ILE A 37 -11.23 3.44 -4.94
N HIS A 38 -11.23 4.73 -5.25
CA HIS A 38 -12.36 5.62 -4.95
C HIS A 38 -13.64 5.17 -5.66
N ASP A 39 -13.56 4.79 -6.94
CA ASP A 39 -14.71 4.27 -7.71
C ASP A 39 -15.26 2.99 -7.09
N ALA A 40 -14.39 2.04 -6.72
CA ALA A 40 -14.79 0.77 -6.13
C ALA A 40 -15.29 0.89 -4.68
N ALA A 41 -14.71 1.78 -3.89
CA ALA A 41 -15.15 2.04 -2.52
C ALA A 41 -16.49 2.78 -2.44
N GLY A 42 -16.79 3.59 -3.45
CA GLY A 42 -17.99 4.42 -3.49
C GLY A 42 -17.79 5.84 -2.95
N PRO A 43 -18.81 6.70 -3.05
CA PRO A 43 -18.72 8.12 -2.71
C PRO A 43 -18.44 8.39 -1.22
N GLU A 44 -18.72 7.43 -0.37
CA GLU A 44 -18.51 7.53 1.09
C GLU A 44 -17.04 7.72 1.46
N LEU A 45 -16.10 7.22 0.64
CA LEU A 45 -14.68 7.41 0.87
C LEU A 45 -14.28 8.89 0.72
N TYR A 46 -14.77 9.55 -0.34
CA TYR A 46 -14.57 10.98 -0.53
C TYR A 46 -15.18 11.78 0.62
N ASP A 47 -16.43 11.49 0.98
CA ASP A 47 -17.16 12.17 2.06
C ASP A 47 -16.47 12.00 3.40
N TYR A 48 -15.88 10.83 3.65
CA TYR A 48 -15.12 10.53 4.86
C TYR A 48 -13.94 11.51 5.04
N PHE A 49 -13.07 11.60 4.05
CA PHE A 49 -11.91 12.50 4.13
C PHE A 49 -12.27 13.97 4.00
N ASN A 50 -13.28 14.30 3.19
CA ASN A 50 -13.76 15.67 3.08
C ASN A 50 -14.28 16.21 4.43
N ARG A 51 -14.96 15.38 5.20
CA ARG A 51 -15.41 15.75 6.56
C ARG A 51 -14.28 15.82 7.58
N LEU A 52 -13.29 14.94 7.48
CA LEU A 52 -12.13 14.97 8.38
C LEU A 52 -11.23 16.19 8.14
N GLY A 53 -11.17 16.69 6.91
CA GLY A 53 -10.31 17.80 6.54
C GLY A 53 -8.82 17.55 6.79
N CYS A 54 -8.40 16.28 6.83
CA CYS A 54 -7.01 15.90 7.05
C CYS A 54 -6.23 15.80 5.74
N THR A 55 -4.91 15.85 5.86
CA THR A 55 -3.97 15.64 4.77
C THR A 55 -2.98 14.56 5.15
N CYS A 56 -2.32 13.97 4.15
CA CYS A 56 -1.27 12.98 4.34
C CYS A 56 -0.01 13.46 3.61
N GLN A 57 1.12 13.45 4.29
CA GLN A 57 2.38 13.88 3.70
C GLN A 57 3.13 12.71 3.03
N PRO A 58 4.06 12.98 2.08
CA PRO A 58 4.86 11.94 1.48
C PRO A 58 5.58 11.08 2.55
N GLY A 59 5.41 9.76 2.43
CA GLY A 59 5.95 8.79 3.38
C GLY A 59 5.06 8.46 4.57
N GLU A 60 4.00 9.22 4.81
CA GLU A 60 2.99 8.91 5.83
C GLU A 60 1.94 7.92 5.32
N ALA A 61 1.19 7.35 6.25
CA ALA A 61 0.05 6.49 5.96
C ALA A 61 -1.11 6.77 6.93
N ILE A 62 -2.33 6.68 6.45
CA ILE A 62 -3.56 6.89 7.22
C ILE A 62 -4.62 5.87 6.81
N GLU A 63 -5.35 5.34 7.76
CA GLU A 63 -6.40 4.35 7.53
C GLU A 63 -7.77 4.99 7.31
N SER A 64 -8.59 4.32 6.51
CA SER A 64 -10.02 4.53 6.40
C SER A 64 -10.76 3.19 6.29
N PRO A 65 -12.10 3.16 6.55
CA PRO A 65 -12.92 1.99 6.20
C PRO A 65 -12.86 1.68 4.71
N GLY A 66 -13.09 0.41 4.36
CA GLY A 66 -13.08 -0.07 2.97
C GLY A 66 -14.37 0.22 2.19
N PHE A 67 -15.44 0.61 2.87
CA PHE A 67 -16.77 0.86 2.30
C PHE A 67 -17.24 -0.31 1.42
N ASN A 68 -17.42 -0.11 0.10
CA ASN A 68 -17.91 -1.15 -0.81
C ASN A 68 -16.83 -2.13 -1.29
N LEU A 69 -15.57 -1.95 -0.88
CA LEU A 69 -14.48 -2.86 -1.24
C LEU A 69 -14.57 -4.20 -0.50
N PRO A 70 -14.01 -5.29 -1.06
CA PRO A 70 -13.85 -6.55 -0.33
C PRO A 70 -12.99 -6.41 0.93
N ALA A 71 -11.95 -5.57 0.90
CA ALA A 71 -11.11 -5.25 2.04
C ALA A 71 -11.87 -4.38 3.05
N ARG A 72 -11.72 -4.68 4.34
CA ARG A 72 -12.37 -3.90 5.41
C ARG A 72 -11.71 -2.54 5.65
N HIS A 73 -10.42 -2.43 5.32
CA HIS A 73 -9.61 -1.23 5.53
C HIS A 73 -8.94 -0.81 4.24
N ILE A 74 -8.79 0.49 4.06
CA ILE A 74 -7.91 1.08 3.06
C ILE A 74 -6.84 1.86 3.81
N ILE A 75 -5.57 1.61 3.48
CA ILE A 75 -4.45 2.37 4.00
C ILE A 75 -3.97 3.29 2.90
N HIS A 76 -4.12 4.59 3.10
CA HIS A 76 -3.73 5.62 2.15
C HIS A 76 -2.32 6.08 2.47
N THR A 77 -1.40 5.96 1.54
CA THR A 77 -0.03 6.47 1.66
C THR A 77 0.32 7.33 0.46
N VAL A 78 1.11 8.36 0.69
CA VAL A 78 1.54 9.29 -0.36
C VAL A 78 2.99 8.99 -0.72
N GLY A 79 3.18 8.43 -1.90
CA GLY A 79 4.50 8.14 -2.43
C GLY A 79 5.23 9.38 -2.91
N PRO A 80 6.57 9.31 -3.08
CA PRO A 80 7.34 10.40 -3.63
C PRO A 80 7.12 10.55 -5.13
N ILE A 81 7.16 11.79 -5.62
CA ILE A 81 7.33 12.08 -7.04
C ILE A 81 8.80 11.87 -7.39
N TRP A 82 9.06 11.16 -8.49
CA TRP A 82 10.44 10.87 -8.89
C TRP A 82 11.14 12.09 -9.48
N HIS A 83 12.26 12.46 -8.89
CA HIS A 83 13.15 13.54 -9.30
C HIS A 83 14.59 13.06 -9.43
N GLU A 84 14.79 11.88 -10.01
CA GLU A 84 16.12 11.27 -10.22
C GLU A 84 16.91 11.01 -8.91
N GLY A 85 16.21 10.80 -7.81
CA GLY A 85 16.79 10.53 -6.49
C GLY A 85 17.33 11.77 -5.76
N ARG A 86 16.99 12.97 -6.22
CA ARG A 86 17.55 14.23 -5.67
C ARG A 86 16.93 14.65 -4.34
N PHE A 87 15.76 14.13 -3.98
CA PHE A 87 14.98 14.54 -2.81
C PHE A 87 14.68 13.38 -1.86
N ASN A 88 15.63 12.45 -1.75
CA ASN A 88 15.53 11.31 -0.83
C ASN A 88 14.33 10.38 -1.10
N GLU A 89 13.88 10.28 -2.35
CA GLU A 89 12.71 9.49 -2.76
C GLU A 89 12.81 8.01 -2.35
N PRO A 90 13.96 7.34 -2.40
CA PRO A 90 14.08 5.95 -1.93
C PRO A 90 13.66 5.76 -0.47
N GLU A 91 14.07 6.67 0.41
CA GLU A 91 13.72 6.60 1.83
C GLU A 91 12.24 6.93 2.07
N VAL A 92 11.71 7.92 1.33
CA VAL A 92 10.28 8.26 1.39
C VAL A 92 9.42 7.08 0.93
N LEU A 93 9.80 6.42 -0.18
CA LEU A 93 9.09 5.23 -0.67
C LEU A 93 9.15 4.07 0.33
N LYS A 94 10.31 3.83 0.94
CA LYS A 94 10.46 2.82 2.00
C LYS A 94 9.50 3.10 3.16
N ARG A 95 9.42 4.34 3.63
CA ARG A 95 8.50 4.73 4.71
C ARG A 95 7.03 4.50 4.34
N CYS A 96 6.65 4.68 3.08
CA CYS A 96 5.29 4.36 2.63
C CYS A 96 4.92 2.91 2.94
N TYR A 97 5.81 1.97 2.66
CA TYR A 97 5.58 0.54 2.96
C TYR A 97 5.61 0.26 4.45
N GLU A 98 6.60 0.75 5.18
CA GLU A 98 6.74 0.54 6.63
C GLU A 98 5.56 1.13 7.40
N ASN A 99 5.17 2.37 7.12
CA ASN A 99 4.05 3.04 7.80
C ASN A 99 2.70 2.39 7.43
N SER A 100 2.53 1.93 6.20
CA SER A 100 1.34 1.18 5.80
C SER A 100 1.22 -0.15 6.56
N LEU A 101 2.31 -0.85 6.77
CA LEU A 101 2.33 -2.08 7.59
C LEU A 101 2.04 -1.77 9.05
N GLN A 102 2.56 -0.67 9.58
CA GLN A 102 2.28 -0.21 10.94
C GLN A 102 0.79 0.09 11.14
N GLU A 103 0.17 0.82 10.21
CA GLU A 103 -1.27 1.09 10.24
C GLU A 103 -2.09 -0.21 10.19
N ALA A 104 -1.73 -1.14 9.30
CA ALA A 104 -2.41 -2.43 9.21
C ALA A 104 -2.35 -3.23 10.52
N VAL A 105 -1.19 -3.24 11.18
CA VAL A 105 -1.03 -3.87 12.51
C VAL A 105 -1.91 -3.15 13.55
N GLY A 106 -1.92 -1.83 13.54
CA GLY A 106 -2.78 -1.01 14.43
C GLY A 106 -4.26 -1.32 14.28
N CYS A 107 -4.72 -1.64 13.07
CA CYS A 107 -6.10 -2.05 12.76
C CYS A 107 -6.37 -3.55 13.01
N GLY A 108 -5.39 -4.32 13.49
CA GLY A 108 -5.52 -5.76 13.71
C GLY A 108 -5.59 -6.59 12.43
N CYS A 109 -5.11 -6.06 11.31
CA CYS A 109 -5.08 -6.77 10.02
C CYS A 109 -4.07 -7.92 10.05
N ARG A 110 -4.43 -9.01 9.40
CA ARG A 110 -3.58 -10.21 9.20
C ARG A 110 -3.20 -10.41 7.74
N SER A 111 -3.78 -9.64 6.86
CA SER A 111 -3.48 -9.66 5.43
C SER A 111 -3.56 -8.24 4.86
N ILE A 112 -2.67 -7.94 3.93
CA ILE A 112 -2.58 -6.63 3.29
C ILE A 112 -2.13 -6.81 1.84
N ALA A 113 -2.68 -6.00 0.95
CA ALA A 113 -2.30 -5.97 -0.46
C ALA A 113 -1.81 -4.56 -0.84
N PHE A 114 -0.64 -4.50 -1.45
CA PHE A 114 -0.01 -3.25 -1.90
C PHE A 114 -0.11 -3.10 -3.41
N CYS A 115 -0.50 -1.93 -3.88
CA CYS A 115 -0.22 -1.50 -5.24
C CYS A 115 1.26 -1.09 -5.41
N CYS A 116 1.68 -0.89 -6.67
CA CYS A 116 3.03 -0.38 -6.97
C CYS A 116 3.09 1.14 -6.73
N ILE A 117 3.45 1.54 -5.50
CA ILE A 117 3.48 2.95 -5.07
C ILE A 117 4.47 3.76 -5.93
N SER A 118 4.07 4.96 -6.36
CA SER A 118 4.83 5.94 -7.15
C SER A 118 5.22 5.52 -8.57
N THR A 119 4.93 4.33 -9.03
CA THR A 119 5.39 3.85 -10.35
C THR A 119 4.50 4.27 -11.52
N GLY A 120 3.36 4.88 -11.26
CA GLY A 120 2.46 5.45 -12.26
C GLY A 120 2.79 6.90 -12.60
N VAL A 121 1.88 7.81 -12.30
CA VAL A 121 1.98 9.25 -12.61
C VAL A 121 3.22 9.90 -11.98
N TYR A 122 3.67 9.40 -10.83
CA TYR A 122 4.86 9.91 -10.11
C TYR A 122 6.18 9.42 -10.72
N ARG A 123 6.14 8.54 -11.73
CA ARG A 123 7.25 8.14 -12.58
C ARG A 123 8.47 7.53 -11.86
N TYR A 124 8.29 6.97 -10.68
CA TYR A 124 9.36 6.22 -10.04
C TYR A 124 9.72 5.01 -10.91
N PRO A 125 11.01 4.76 -11.24
CA PRO A 125 11.40 3.61 -12.04
C PRO A 125 10.95 2.30 -11.38
N LEU A 126 10.32 1.42 -12.14
CA LEU A 126 9.66 0.22 -11.61
C LEU A 126 10.62 -0.71 -10.87
N GLU A 127 11.79 -1.01 -11.46
CA GLU A 127 12.72 -1.97 -10.87
C GLU A 127 13.27 -1.51 -9.51
N PRO A 128 13.85 -0.30 -9.35
CA PRO A 128 14.28 0.17 -8.04
C PRO A 128 13.12 0.34 -7.05
N ALA A 129 11.95 0.79 -7.49
CA ALA A 129 10.77 0.87 -6.62
C ALA A 129 10.36 -0.50 -6.08
N THR A 130 10.37 -1.51 -6.91
CA THR A 130 10.08 -2.89 -6.53
C THR A 130 11.07 -3.45 -5.53
N ARG A 131 12.37 -3.20 -5.74
CA ARG A 131 13.42 -3.62 -4.78
C ARG A 131 13.20 -3.00 -3.40
N ILE A 132 12.85 -1.72 -3.36
CA ILE A 132 12.53 -1.01 -2.11
C ILE A 132 11.30 -1.62 -1.45
N ALA A 133 10.23 -1.86 -2.19
CA ALA A 133 9.00 -2.47 -1.68
C ALA A 133 9.27 -3.82 -1.03
N LEU A 134 9.91 -4.73 -1.74
CA LEU A 134 10.21 -6.07 -1.24
C LEU A 134 11.16 -6.05 -0.04
N SER A 135 12.20 -5.21 -0.09
CA SER A 135 13.15 -5.06 1.01
C SER A 135 12.45 -4.52 2.27
N ALA A 136 11.65 -3.47 2.13
CA ALA A 136 10.92 -2.88 3.26
C ALA A 136 9.95 -3.88 3.90
N VAL A 137 9.17 -4.59 3.08
CA VAL A 137 8.23 -5.61 3.54
C VAL A 137 8.95 -6.76 4.22
N ARG A 138 10.01 -7.31 3.61
CA ARG A 138 10.81 -8.39 4.19
C ARG A 138 11.42 -7.97 5.52
N ASP A 139 12.07 -6.83 5.57
CA ASP A 139 12.75 -6.35 6.79
C ASP A 139 11.74 -6.09 7.91
N TRP A 140 10.55 -5.59 7.59
CA TRP A 140 9.46 -5.46 8.54
C TRP A 140 9.02 -6.80 9.12
N LEU A 141 8.80 -7.80 8.26
CA LEU A 141 8.37 -9.13 8.67
C LEU A 141 9.44 -9.83 9.53
N MET A 142 10.72 -9.59 9.26
CA MET A 142 11.85 -10.13 10.04
C MET A 142 11.96 -9.53 11.44
N ARG A 143 11.45 -8.33 11.67
CA ARG A 143 11.45 -7.68 13.00
C ARG A 143 10.42 -8.28 14.00
N GLY A 144 9.64 -9.25 13.59
CA GLY A 144 8.84 -10.10 14.49
C GLY A 144 7.39 -9.70 14.71
N SER A 145 6.88 -8.68 14.01
CA SER A 145 5.45 -8.33 14.07
C SER A 145 4.58 -9.31 13.27
N TRP A 146 5.17 -9.97 12.27
CA TRP A 146 4.54 -11.03 11.46
C TRP A 146 5.61 -12.08 11.11
N THR A 147 5.37 -13.38 11.35
CA THR A 147 6.36 -14.42 11.03
C THR A 147 6.33 -14.80 9.55
N CYS A 148 7.47 -14.68 8.87
CA CYS A 148 7.62 -14.86 7.42
C CYS A 148 8.56 -15.97 6.99
N LEU A 149 8.29 -16.57 5.81
CA LEU A 149 9.26 -17.29 4.99
C LEU A 149 9.40 -16.60 3.62
N SER A 150 10.66 -16.55 3.16
CA SER A 150 11.05 -15.90 1.90
C SER A 150 10.77 -16.78 0.69
N ASP A 151 10.38 -16.16 -0.42
CA ASP A 151 10.71 -16.71 -1.73
C ASP A 151 10.98 -15.58 -2.75
N SER A 152 12.00 -15.81 -3.56
CA SER A 152 12.50 -14.89 -4.57
C SER A 152 11.71 -15.05 -5.86
N ALA A 153 10.90 -14.09 -6.23
CA ALA A 153 10.23 -14.06 -7.52
C ALA A 153 10.55 -12.78 -8.29
N ALA A 154 10.81 -12.92 -9.58
CA ALA A 154 10.90 -11.80 -10.52
C ALA A 154 9.51 -11.15 -10.67
N ILE A 155 9.43 -9.83 -10.62
CA ILE A 155 8.17 -9.11 -10.58
C ILE A 155 7.77 -8.64 -11.98
N PRO A 156 6.58 -9.03 -12.47
CA PRO A 156 6.02 -8.48 -13.71
C PRO A 156 5.49 -7.05 -13.50
N THR A 157 5.46 -6.29 -14.57
CA THR A 157 4.86 -4.94 -14.64
C THR A 157 3.40 -4.97 -14.13
N ALA A 158 3.01 -4.00 -13.30
CA ALA A 158 1.67 -3.86 -12.73
C ALA A 158 1.23 -5.03 -11.82
N SER A 159 2.02 -5.32 -10.80
CA SER A 159 1.74 -6.41 -9.86
C SER A 159 1.30 -5.88 -8.50
N THR A 160 0.43 -6.62 -7.83
CA THR A 160 0.01 -6.39 -6.45
C THR A 160 0.82 -7.30 -5.52
N ILE A 161 1.42 -6.75 -4.47
CA ILE A 161 2.11 -7.50 -3.42
C ILE A 161 1.09 -7.82 -2.33
N VAL A 162 0.83 -9.09 -2.09
CA VAL A 162 -0.11 -9.55 -1.07
C VAL A 162 0.64 -10.24 0.06
N ILE A 163 0.35 -9.84 1.28
CA ILE A 163 0.92 -10.43 2.50
C ILE A 163 -0.22 -11.04 3.30
N LYS A 164 -0.09 -12.32 3.65
CA LYS A 164 -1.04 -13.05 4.49
C LYS A 164 -0.31 -13.65 5.69
N GLY A 165 -0.75 -13.32 6.90
CA GLY A 165 -0.32 -13.98 8.12
C GLY A 165 -0.93 -15.37 8.25
N SER A 166 -0.20 -16.32 8.87
CA SER A 166 -0.78 -17.62 9.20
C SER A 166 -1.79 -17.48 10.34
N ARG A 167 -2.90 -18.20 10.22
CA ARG A 167 -3.76 -18.45 11.38
C ARG A 167 -3.00 -19.39 12.33
N THR A 168 -2.63 -18.90 13.50
CA THR A 168 -2.40 -19.81 14.63
C THR A 168 -3.76 -20.27 15.12
N ASN A 169 -4.03 -21.57 14.99
CA ASN A 169 -5.13 -22.21 15.68
C ASN A 169 -4.93 -22.10 17.19
#